data_a2fec00ee5507f21a0ba64ae44475ac9
#
_entry.id   a2fec00ee5507f21a0ba64ae44475ac9
#
_cell.length_a   1.000
_cell.length_b   1.000
_cell.length_c   1.000
_cell.angle_alpha   90.00
_cell.angle_beta   90.00
_cell.angle_gamma   90.00
#
_symmetry.space_group_name_H-M   'P 1'
#
loop_
_entity.id
_entity.type
_entity.pdbx_description
1 polymer ?
#
loop_
_entity_poly.entity_id
_entity_poly.type
_entity_poly.pdbx_seq_one_letter_code
_entity_poly.pdbx_strand_id
1 'polypeptide(L)'
;MNFFKVDFIQLLSNMGVRCFSYRAFYDFQRKSGILKQKFPTNPGPIQYMSLAEWKAGAQPFFFSSRETIVLMKQPYTRLKEEFENILSGKIQFFSSCYFDLGNDYDWVTNPDNGYRYDICKHWTDINDYSLEAGDIKYVWEKSRFSFLYTIIRYDYHFEEDHSLFVFSQIMDWIDKNPINQGPNYKCSQEISIRIINWIFALYFYKNSTDLTEEVFSKILHSVYWQLRHVYSNINFSRMSVRNNHAVTETLMLYIGGLLFPFYPESNKWKIDGKKWFEKEIAYQIYEDGTYLQFSMNYHRVVIQLLTWAIRLSDIHNEKLNAIVYEKAYKSLNFLYQCQEESTGYLPNYGPNDGALFFKLSGNNYRDYRPQLDALHVVLTGESLYQTSMEDRFWYGKNSTIYFRPLKRQFGILRFEAGGYYLFREPKTLTFIRCGRYKDRPTHADNLHLDVWHKGKNILLDCGSYKYNTNEEDMKYFGGTASHNTVMLDNLDQMLKGVRFLWYYWSQALDVQIREEKEYFELKGKVSCFRHLSSDIIHERIIRKTKNKPEWQIEDRIEHKPESACVRQIWHTQSLKMLNFISYQSAKVEKAACSFFYGQKEEIDQISFYTGSYTNEICTKINVIE
;
A
#
# COMPACT_ATOMS: atom_id res chain seq x y z
N MET A 1 23.69 12.38 -27.46
CA MET A 1 22.54 13.14 -28.01
C MET A 1 21.32 12.25 -28.38
N ASN A 2 21.43 10.93 -28.33
CA ASN A 2 20.33 10.01 -28.66
C ASN A 2 19.50 9.54 -27.44
N PHE A 3 19.99 9.67 -26.22
CA PHE A 3 19.29 9.23 -25.00
C PHE A 3 17.93 9.92 -24.81
N PHE A 4 17.84 11.23 -25.00
CA PHE A 4 16.60 11.99 -24.79
C PHE A 4 15.44 11.61 -25.74
N LYS A 5 15.72 11.16 -26.98
CA LYS A 5 14.66 10.79 -27.94
C LYS A 5 14.10 9.39 -27.67
N VAL A 6 14.94 8.45 -27.29
CA VAL A 6 14.52 7.07 -27.01
C VAL A 6 13.68 7.03 -25.72
N ASP A 7 14.08 7.76 -24.70
CA ASP A 7 13.36 7.85 -23.42
C ASP A 7 11.96 8.48 -23.59
N PHE A 8 11.80 9.47 -24.44
CA PHE A 8 10.52 10.12 -24.70
C PHE A 8 9.51 9.21 -25.40
N ILE A 9 9.95 8.44 -26.40
CA ILE A 9 9.10 7.48 -27.11
C ILE A 9 8.65 6.36 -26.18
N GLN A 10 9.56 5.83 -25.34
CA GLN A 10 9.23 4.82 -24.34
C GLN A 10 8.26 5.37 -23.27
N LEU A 11 8.45 6.61 -22.84
CA LEU A 11 7.55 7.27 -21.88
C LEU A 11 6.13 7.41 -22.44
N LEU A 12 6.00 7.86 -23.69
CA LEU A 12 4.72 7.95 -24.38
C LEU A 12 4.06 6.58 -24.60
N SER A 13 4.84 5.58 -24.98
CA SER A 13 4.37 4.21 -25.14
C SER A 13 3.84 3.62 -23.85
N ASN A 14 4.57 3.83 -22.74
CA ASN A 14 4.27 3.24 -21.44
C ASN A 14 3.16 3.98 -20.68
N MET A 15 3.13 5.32 -20.73
CA MET A 15 2.15 6.12 -19.97
C MET A 15 0.91 6.51 -20.78
N GLY A 16 0.98 6.44 -22.10
CA GLY A 16 -0.07 6.85 -23.01
C GLY A 16 -0.17 8.37 -23.18
N VAL A 17 -0.65 8.78 -24.37
CA VAL A 17 -0.78 10.19 -24.76
C VAL A 17 -1.66 10.99 -23.79
N ARG A 18 -2.73 10.37 -23.28
CA ARG A 18 -3.68 11.03 -22.35
C ARG A 18 -3.03 11.47 -21.05
N CYS A 19 -2.24 10.59 -20.42
CA CYS A 19 -1.53 10.90 -19.18
C CYS A 19 -0.47 11.99 -19.41
N PHE A 20 0.28 11.87 -20.51
CA PHE A 20 1.31 12.86 -20.86
C PHE A 20 0.70 14.25 -21.12
N SER A 21 -0.36 14.35 -21.94
CA SER A 21 -1.03 15.62 -22.24
C SER A 21 -1.60 16.27 -20.99
N TYR A 22 -2.20 15.46 -20.10
CA TYR A 22 -2.70 15.97 -18.83
C TYR A 22 -1.57 16.51 -17.95
N ARG A 23 -0.45 15.82 -17.84
CA ARG A 23 0.73 16.30 -17.05
C ARG A 23 1.29 17.60 -17.60
N ALA A 24 1.45 17.71 -18.91
CA ALA A 24 1.93 18.94 -19.55
C ALA A 24 0.98 20.11 -19.27
N PHE A 25 -0.33 19.89 -19.39
CA PHE A 25 -1.33 20.91 -19.08
C PHE A 25 -1.35 21.28 -17.58
N TYR A 26 -1.23 20.31 -16.69
CA TYR A 26 -1.16 20.54 -15.24
C TYR A 26 0.08 21.35 -14.86
N ASP A 27 1.24 21.03 -15.44
CA ASP A 27 2.48 21.80 -15.22
C ASP A 27 2.39 23.22 -15.76
N PHE A 28 1.69 23.42 -16.90
CA PHE A 28 1.38 24.74 -17.41
C PHE A 28 0.51 25.54 -16.41
N GLN A 29 -0.60 24.95 -15.93
CA GLN A 29 -1.46 25.59 -14.93
C GLN A 29 -0.71 25.94 -13.63
N ARG A 30 0.22 25.07 -13.20
CA ARG A 30 1.06 25.33 -12.02
C ARG A 30 1.99 26.52 -12.25
N LYS A 31 2.72 26.54 -13.37
CA LYS A 31 3.70 27.58 -13.69
C LYS A 31 3.04 28.94 -13.99
N SER A 32 1.87 28.95 -14.61
CA SER A 32 1.12 30.18 -14.91
C SER A 32 0.36 30.76 -13.71
N GLY A 33 0.33 30.09 -12.55
CA GLY A 33 -0.39 30.56 -11.38
C GLY A 33 -1.91 30.23 -11.38
N ILE A 34 -2.45 29.61 -12.42
CA ILE A 34 -3.86 29.23 -12.48
C ILE A 34 -4.27 28.34 -11.30
N LEU A 35 -3.39 27.40 -10.89
CA LEU A 35 -3.66 26.59 -9.71
C LEU A 35 -3.76 27.41 -8.43
N LYS A 36 -2.96 28.49 -8.26
CA LYS A 36 -3.05 29.34 -7.07
C LYS A 36 -4.40 30.03 -6.97
N GLN A 37 -4.97 30.48 -8.08
CA GLN A 37 -6.33 31.06 -8.09
C GLN A 37 -7.42 30.02 -7.77
N LYS A 38 -7.23 28.80 -8.21
CA LYS A 38 -8.17 27.70 -7.95
C LYS A 38 -8.19 27.22 -6.49
N PHE A 39 -7.08 27.42 -5.78
CA PHE A 39 -6.87 26.97 -4.38
C PHE A 39 -6.57 28.18 -3.46
N PRO A 40 -7.60 28.89 -2.98
CA PRO A 40 -7.40 30.06 -2.12
C PRO A 40 -6.77 29.68 -0.78
N THR A 41 -5.90 30.54 -0.25
CA THR A 41 -5.11 30.28 0.96
C THR A 41 -5.71 30.87 2.25
N ASN A 42 -6.63 31.80 2.13
CA ASN A 42 -7.26 32.44 3.30
C ASN A 42 -8.76 32.66 3.05
N PRO A 43 -9.55 31.59 2.91
CA PRO A 43 -10.99 31.73 2.74
C PRO A 43 -11.61 32.19 4.07
N GLY A 44 -12.58 33.11 3.98
CA GLY A 44 -13.32 33.60 5.14
C GLY A 44 -14.07 32.47 5.88
N PRO A 45 -14.35 32.65 7.17
CA PRO A 45 -15.09 31.67 7.95
C PRO A 45 -16.51 31.49 7.40
N ILE A 46 -16.97 30.26 7.38
CA ILE A 46 -18.34 29.89 6.99
C ILE A 46 -18.90 29.03 8.11
N GLN A 47 -20.07 29.35 8.57
CA GLN A 47 -20.84 28.51 9.48
C GLN A 47 -21.77 27.64 8.66
N TYR A 48 -21.66 26.34 8.80
CA TYR A 48 -22.45 25.37 8.02
C TYR A 48 -23.60 24.78 8.83
N MET A 49 -23.35 24.38 10.05
CA MET A 49 -24.28 23.70 10.95
C MET A 49 -23.80 23.91 12.39
N SER A 50 -24.67 24.09 13.36
CA SER A 50 -24.29 24.12 14.78
C SER A 50 -23.99 22.72 15.31
N LEU A 51 -23.22 22.65 16.39
CA LEU A 51 -22.93 21.39 17.08
C LEU A 51 -24.22 20.71 17.57
N ALA A 52 -25.17 21.49 18.10
CA ALA A 52 -26.44 20.96 18.60
C ALA A 52 -27.26 20.30 17.45
N GLU A 53 -27.40 20.97 16.31
CA GLU A 53 -28.06 20.41 15.13
C GLU A 53 -27.35 19.14 14.63
N TRP A 54 -25.99 19.16 14.57
CA TRP A 54 -25.25 17.99 14.17
C TRP A 54 -25.40 16.82 15.15
N LYS A 55 -25.31 17.06 16.47
CA LYS A 55 -25.53 16.00 17.48
C LYS A 55 -26.92 15.36 17.35
N ALA A 56 -27.93 16.16 17.05
CA ALA A 56 -29.30 15.69 16.85
C ALA A 56 -29.52 14.94 15.52
N GLY A 57 -28.88 15.39 14.45
CA GLY A 57 -29.12 14.92 13.07
C GLY A 57 -27.89 14.36 12.37
N ALA A 58 -26.84 13.93 13.08
CA ALA A 58 -25.66 13.35 12.46
C ALA A 58 -26.02 12.14 11.61
N GLN A 59 -25.45 12.10 10.41
CA GLN A 59 -25.65 10.98 9.50
C GLN A 59 -25.17 9.66 10.13
N PRO A 60 -25.81 8.53 9.82
CA PRO A 60 -25.39 7.23 10.35
C PRO A 60 -23.92 6.92 10.04
N PHE A 61 -23.23 6.35 11.05
CA PHE A 61 -21.84 5.92 10.93
C PHE A 61 -21.71 4.46 11.41
N PHE A 62 -20.52 3.91 11.54
CA PHE A 62 -20.29 2.54 12.00
C PHE A 62 -20.90 2.27 13.38
N PHE A 63 -20.98 3.29 14.21
CA PHE A 63 -21.59 3.33 15.54
C PHE A 63 -22.24 4.69 15.75
N SER A 64 -23.30 4.74 16.54
CA SER A 64 -23.99 6.01 16.86
C SER A 64 -23.27 6.81 17.95
N SER A 65 -22.58 6.10 18.84
CA SER A 65 -21.71 6.64 19.88
C SER A 65 -20.79 5.55 20.41
N ARG A 66 -19.75 5.90 21.19
CA ARG A 66 -18.78 4.94 21.76
C ARG A 66 -19.45 3.84 22.63
N GLU A 67 -20.56 4.14 23.26
CA GLU A 67 -21.31 3.22 24.11
C GLU A 67 -22.03 2.13 23.32
N THR A 68 -22.27 2.36 22.04
CA THR A 68 -22.96 1.41 21.16
C THR A 68 -22.02 0.41 20.48
N ILE A 69 -20.71 0.56 20.66
CA ILE A 69 -19.71 -0.35 20.09
C ILE A 69 -19.76 -1.68 20.83
N VAL A 70 -19.99 -2.77 20.09
CA VAL A 70 -20.09 -4.13 20.63
C VAL A 70 -18.76 -4.84 20.44
N LEU A 71 -17.81 -4.52 21.30
CA LEU A 71 -16.48 -5.12 21.37
C LEU A 71 -16.19 -5.46 22.84
N MET A 72 -15.68 -6.66 23.11
CA MET A 72 -15.26 -7.02 24.48
C MET A 72 -14.05 -6.16 24.88
N LYS A 73 -14.17 -5.46 26.00
CA LYS A 73 -13.09 -4.65 26.53
C LYS A 73 -11.93 -5.52 26.99
N GLN A 74 -10.76 -5.21 26.51
CA GLN A 74 -9.51 -5.94 26.79
C GLN A 74 -8.38 -4.94 27.03
N PRO A 75 -8.27 -4.36 28.26
CA PRO A 75 -7.13 -3.52 28.59
C PRO A 75 -5.85 -4.37 28.64
N TYR A 76 -4.84 -4.01 27.86
CA TYR A 76 -3.56 -4.71 27.81
C TYR A 76 -2.36 -3.74 27.79
N THR A 77 -1.26 -4.16 28.43
CA THR A 77 -0.09 -3.33 28.71
C THR A 77 0.45 -2.62 27.49
N ARG A 78 0.58 -3.31 26.36
CA ARG A 78 1.13 -2.73 25.14
C ARG A 78 0.31 -1.56 24.60
N LEU A 79 -1.02 -1.62 24.68
CA LEU A 79 -1.88 -0.50 24.25
C LEU A 79 -1.67 0.71 25.14
N LYS A 80 -1.51 0.48 26.45
CA LYS A 80 -1.20 1.53 27.42
C LYS A 80 0.16 2.18 27.12
N GLU A 81 1.18 1.38 26.84
CA GLU A 81 2.53 1.88 26.46
C GLU A 81 2.49 2.70 25.16
N GLU A 82 1.78 2.20 24.14
CA GLU A 82 1.59 2.92 22.86
C GLU A 82 0.87 4.27 23.10
N PHE A 83 -0.14 4.30 23.96
CA PHE A 83 -0.86 5.50 24.34
C PHE A 83 0.01 6.50 25.13
N GLU A 84 0.75 6.04 26.15
CA GLU A 84 1.66 6.87 26.94
C GLU A 84 2.78 7.49 26.07
N ASN A 85 3.28 6.74 25.10
CA ASN A 85 4.22 7.27 24.10
C ASN A 85 3.60 8.44 23.34
N ILE A 86 2.34 8.33 22.88
CA ILE A 86 1.67 9.41 22.16
C ILE A 86 1.52 10.65 23.04
N LEU A 87 1.10 10.48 24.29
CA LEU A 87 0.96 11.60 25.23
C LEU A 87 2.31 12.31 25.51
N SER A 88 3.41 11.57 25.50
CA SER A 88 4.76 12.14 25.66
C SER A 88 5.35 12.73 24.37
N GLY A 89 4.58 12.77 23.27
CA GLY A 89 5.04 13.28 21.98
C GLY A 89 5.82 12.28 21.12
N LYS A 90 5.87 11.00 21.52
CA LYS A 90 6.52 9.93 20.73
C LYS A 90 5.51 9.27 19.79
N ILE A 91 5.62 9.52 18.51
CA ILE A 91 4.68 9.03 17.50
C ILE A 91 5.32 7.92 16.68
N GLN A 92 4.57 6.83 16.48
CA GLN A 92 4.98 5.74 15.58
C GLN A 92 4.76 6.13 14.13
N PHE A 93 5.84 6.11 13.33
CA PHE A 93 5.83 6.37 11.90
C PHE A 93 5.95 5.06 11.12
N PHE A 94 5.27 5.01 9.98
CA PHE A 94 5.33 3.89 9.03
C PHE A 94 5.04 2.52 9.67
N SER A 95 4.25 2.51 10.73
CA SER A 95 3.92 1.32 11.53
C SER A 95 5.13 0.59 12.13
N SER A 96 6.28 1.24 12.25
CA SER A 96 7.54 0.60 12.68
C SER A 96 8.37 1.40 13.66
N CYS A 97 8.76 2.62 13.36
CA CYS A 97 9.70 3.41 14.15
C CYS A 97 9.00 4.51 14.94
N TYR A 98 9.52 4.83 16.12
CA TYR A 98 9.05 5.94 16.93
C TYR A 98 9.95 7.15 16.74
N PHE A 99 9.32 8.33 16.55
CA PHE A 99 9.98 9.62 16.57
C PHE A 99 9.52 10.40 17.78
N ASP A 100 10.47 10.93 18.54
CA ASP A 100 10.20 11.86 19.63
C ASP A 100 10.05 13.26 19.04
N LEU A 101 8.82 13.71 18.89
CA LEU A 101 8.49 15.01 18.32
C LEU A 101 8.32 16.09 19.41
N GLY A 102 8.30 15.67 20.67
CA GLY A 102 7.92 16.53 21.78
C GLY A 102 6.45 16.99 21.75
N ASN A 103 6.09 17.84 22.68
CA ASN A 103 4.68 18.29 22.82
C ASN A 103 4.34 19.50 21.92
N ASP A 104 5.34 20.26 21.44
CA ASP A 104 5.14 21.45 20.61
C ASP A 104 5.77 21.24 19.21
N TYR A 105 5.26 20.26 18.49
CA TYR A 105 5.69 19.98 17.13
C TYR A 105 5.01 20.93 16.15
N ASP A 106 5.79 21.46 15.19
CA ASP A 106 5.33 22.48 14.25
C ASP A 106 4.58 21.92 13.02
N TRP A 107 4.41 20.62 12.90
CA TRP A 107 3.77 19.89 11.79
C TRP A 107 4.42 20.02 10.42
N VAL A 108 5.54 20.72 10.29
CA VAL A 108 6.21 21.00 9.02
C VAL A 108 7.70 20.68 9.00
N THR A 109 8.28 20.35 10.15
CA THR A 109 9.67 19.91 10.25
C THR A 109 9.76 18.41 9.97
N ASN A 110 10.67 18.02 9.08
CA ASN A 110 10.97 16.61 8.81
C ASN A 110 11.82 16.04 9.97
N PRO A 111 11.32 15.13 10.80
CA PRO A 111 12.06 14.63 11.94
C PRO A 111 13.22 13.67 11.59
N ASP A 112 13.32 13.20 10.34
CA ASP A 112 14.40 12.34 9.86
C ASP A 112 15.70 13.15 9.63
N ASN A 113 15.59 14.45 9.26
CA ASN A 113 16.75 15.28 8.92
C ASN A 113 16.71 16.72 9.45
N GLY A 114 15.64 17.13 10.15
CA GLY A 114 15.47 18.48 10.70
C GLY A 114 15.09 19.56 9.68
N TYR A 115 14.86 19.22 8.42
CA TYR A 115 14.45 20.21 7.43
C TYR A 115 13.05 20.74 7.73
N ARG A 116 12.92 22.07 7.82
CA ARG A 116 11.65 22.75 8.05
C ARG A 116 11.09 23.34 6.76
N TYR A 117 9.90 22.88 6.37
CA TYR A 117 9.21 23.44 5.22
C TYR A 117 8.64 24.82 5.52
N ASP A 118 8.64 25.70 4.52
CA ASP A 118 8.05 27.01 4.60
C ASP A 118 6.52 26.93 4.52
N ILE A 119 5.85 27.19 5.64
CA ILE A 119 4.38 27.12 5.76
C ILE A 119 3.68 28.26 5.03
N CYS A 120 4.36 29.38 4.73
CA CYS A 120 3.77 30.50 4.01
C CYS A 120 3.68 30.25 2.51
N LYS A 121 4.38 29.24 1.99
CA LYS A 121 4.30 28.89 0.57
C LYS A 121 2.98 28.21 0.23
N HIS A 122 2.40 28.62 -0.90
CA HIS A 122 1.29 27.87 -1.50
C HIS A 122 1.73 26.43 -1.77
N TRP A 123 0.84 25.44 -1.58
CA TRP A 123 1.18 24.03 -1.73
C TRP A 123 1.77 23.67 -3.10
N THR A 124 1.43 24.41 -4.18
CA THR A 124 2.00 24.21 -5.52
C THR A 124 3.48 24.57 -5.62
N ASP A 125 3.99 25.39 -4.69
CA ASP A 125 5.39 25.83 -4.63
C ASP A 125 6.25 24.93 -3.74
N ILE A 126 5.64 23.98 -3.04
CA ILE A 126 6.35 22.94 -2.28
C ILE A 126 6.89 21.90 -3.28
N ASN A 127 8.19 21.63 -3.22
CA ASN A 127 8.80 20.60 -4.03
C ASN A 127 8.43 19.20 -3.51
N ASP A 128 8.16 18.27 -4.44
CA ASP A 128 7.91 16.85 -4.08
C ASP A 128 9.16 16.15 -3.56
N TYR A 129 10.33 16.63 -4.01
CA TYR A 129 11.62 16.05 -3.70
C TYR A 129 12.71 17.12 -3.72
N SER A 130 13.54 17.08 -2.70
CA SER A 130 14.79 17.81 -2.63
C SER A 130 15.75 16.99 -1.78
N LEU A 131 17.02 16.92 -2.16
CA LEU A 131 18.04 16.22 -1.36
C LEU A 131 18.14 16.80 0.05
N GLU A 132 17.97 18.10 0.20
CA GLU A 132 18.00 18.82 1.48
C GLU A 132 16.79 18.47 2.36
N ALA A 133 15.58 18.44 1.78
CA ALA A 133 14.35 18.17 2.51
C ALA A 133 14.13 16.68 2.82
N GLY A 134 14.81 15.80 2.12
CA GLY A 134 14.62 14.37 2.27
C GLY A 134 13.23 13.89 1.83
N ASP A 135 12.71 12.88 2.50
CA ASP A 135 11.39 12.33 2.19
C ASP A 135 10.29 13.09 2.93
N ILE A 136 9.44 13.79 2.19
CA ILE A 136 8.29 14.56 2.71
C ILE A 136 7.29 13.69 3.49
N LYS A 137 7.29 12.39 3.31
CA LYS A 137 6.41 11.46 4.05
C LYS A 137 6.60 11.52 5.56
N TYR A 138 7.79 11.83 6.02
CA TYR A 138 8.05 12.02 7.45
C TYR A 138 7.29 13.22 8.04
N VAL A 139 7.00 14.24 7.25
CA VAL A 139 6.13 15.36 7.66
C VAL A 139 4.67 14.93 7.65
N TRP A 140 4.27 14.10 6.71
CA TRP A 140 2.88 13.67 6.58
C TRP A 140 2.45 12.66 7.64
N GLU A 141 3.34 11.83 8.16
CA GLU A 141 2.99 10.73 9.07
C GLU A 141 2.19 11.20 10.29
N LYS A 142 2.65 12.20 11.04
CA LYS A 142 1.85 12.75 12.16
C LYS A 142 0.58 13.45 11.65
N SER A 143 0.68 14.19 10.52
CA SER A 143 -0.43 14.95 9.94
C SER A 143 -1.55 14.08 9.33
N ARG A 144 -1.35 12.77 9.19
CA ARG A 144 -2.40 11.79 8.89
C ARG A 144 -3.36 11.59 10.06
N PHE A 145 -2.91 11.84 11.28
CA PHE A 145 -3.65 11.56 12.52
C PHE A 145 -3.97 10.07 12.72
N SER A 146 -3.19 9.17 12.18
CA SER A 146 -3.37 7.70 12.39
C SER A 146 -3.19 7.29 13.84
N PHE A 147 -2.45 8.06 14.65
CA PHE A 147 -2.27 7.85 16.07
C PHE A 147 -3.58 7.97 16.87
N LEU A 148 -4.62 8.63 16.34
CA LEU A 148 -5.93 8.74 16.99
C LEU A 148 -6.57 7.38 17.25
N TYR A 149 -6.33 6.40 16.40
CA TYR A 149 -6.86 5.04 16.61
C TYR A 149 -6.30 4.39 17.87
N THR A 150 -5.03 4.64 18.21
CA THR A 150 -4.45 4.15 19.47
C THR A 150 -5.12 4.79 20.67
N ILE A 151 -5.39 6.11 20.64
CA ILE A 151 -6.08 6.83 21.73
C ILE A 151 -7.52 6.34 21.84
N ILE A 152 -8.26 6.27 20.74
CA ILE A 152 -9.66 5.82 20.71
C ILE A 152 -9.79 4.38 21.24
N ARG A 153 -8.88 3.49 20.85
CA ARG A 153 -8.84 2.12 21.35
C ARG A 153 -8.50 2.09 22.84
N TYR A 154 -7.54 2.90 23.29
CA TYR A 154 -7.21 3.03 24.70
C TYR A 154 -8.43 3.49 25.50
N ASP A 155 -9.07 4.59 25.13
CA ASP A 155 -10.25 5.12 25.79
C ASP A 155 -11.41 4.13 25.82
N TYR A 156 -11.58 3.34 24.77
CA TYR A 156 -12.59 2.30 24.73
C TYR A 156 -12.27 1.15 25.70
N HIS A 157 -11.06 0.61 25.67
CA HIS A 157 -10.69 -0.58 26.44
C HIS A 157 -10.44 -0.30 27.92
N PHE A 158 -9.97 0.90 28.26
CA PHE A 158 -9.70 1.32 29.64
C PHE A 158 -10.83 2.14 30.26
N GLU A 159 -11.88 2.45 29.49
CA GLU A 159 -13.04 3.27 29.94
C GLU A 159 -12.64 4.68 30.34
N GLU A 160 -11.67 5.26 29.63
CA GLU A 160 -11.19 6.62 29.87
C GLU A 160 -11.69 7.59 28.77
N ASP A 161 -11.41 8.87 28.90
CA ASP A 161 -11.78 9.91 27.94
C ASP A 161 -10.65 10.92 27.76
N HIS A 162 -9.99 10.88 26.63
CA HIS A 162 -8.94 11.81 26.24
C HIS A 162 -9.37 12.71 25.07
N SER A 163 -10.66 13.00 24.96
CA SER A 163 -11.23 13.88 23.93
C SER A 163 -10.58 15.26 23.90
N LEU A 164 -10.28 15.83 25.08
CA LEU A 164 -9.59 17.11 25.18
C LEU A 164 -8.24 17.08 24.46
N PHE A 165 -7.45 16.03 24.68
CA PHE A 165 -6.16 15.87 23.99
C PHE A 165 -6.37 15.72 22.48
N VAL A 166 -7.32 14.88 22.05
CA VAL A 166 -7.62 14.66 20.63
C VAL A 166 -8.01 15.95 19.93
N PHE A 167 -8.95 16.70 20.50
CA PHE A 167 -9.39 17.97 19.91
C PHE A 167 -8.31 19.05 19.98
N SER A 168 -7.49 19.11 21.02
CA SER A 168 -6.36 20.02 21.08
C SER A 168 -5.34 19.77 19.97
N GLN A 169 -5.04 18.50 19.66
CA GLN A 169 -4.13 18.16 18.54
C GLN A 169 -4.72 18.57 17.17
N ILE A 170 -6.03 18.39 16.97
CA ILE A 170 -6.71 18.80 15.74
C ILE A 170 -6.70 20.33 15.61
N MET A 171 -7.00 21.03 16.69
CA MET A 171 -7.00 22.49 16.70
C MET A 171 -5.61 23.08 16.46
N ASP A 172 -4.60 22.54 17.14
CA ASP A 172 -3.19 22.95 16.94
C ASP A 172 -2.75 22.75 15.47
N TRP A 173 -3.16 21.61 14.87
CA TRP A 173 -2.89 21.38 13.45
C TRP A 173 -3.59 22.43 12.54
N ILE A 174 -4.88 22.72 12.82
CA ILE A 174 -5.64 23.71 12.02
C ILE A 174 -5.00 25.09 12.11
N ASP A 175 -4.61 25.51 13.29
CA ASP A 175 -4.04 26.85 13.55
C ASP A 175 -2.63 26.97 12.92
N LYS A 176 -1.83 25.88 12.92
CA LYS A 176 -0.46 25.86 12.35
C LYS A 176 -0.41 25.52 10.86
N ASN A 177 -1.50 25.07 10.24
CA ASN A 177 -1.52 24.68 8.82
C ASN A 177 -2.62 25.44 8.04
N PRO A 178 -2.37 26.67 7.62
CA PRO A 178 -3.31 27.46 6.84
C PRO A 178 -3.75 26.72 5.56
N ILE A 179 -5.00 26.92 5.19
CA ILE A 179 -5.62 26.23 4.05
C ILE A 179 -4.80 26.45 2.78
N ASN A 180 -4.53 25.36 2.05
CA ASN A 180 -3.77 25.34 0.80
C ASN A 180 -2.32 25.87 0.90
N GLN A 181 -1.72 25.88 2.08
CA GLN A 181 -0.32 26.27 2.31
C GLN A 181 0.49 25.13 2.91
N GLY A 182 1.81 25.18 2.69
CA GLY A 182 2.77 24.25 3.25
C GLY A 182 2.72 22.82 2.71
N PRO A 183 3.49 21.91 3.31
CA PRO A 183 3.68 20.53 2.84
C PRO A 183 2.44 19.66 3.03
N ASN A 184 1.59 19.97 4.02
CA ASN A 184 0.44 19.14 4.41
C ASN A 184 -0.78 19.24 3.46
N TYR A 185 -0.72 20.16 2.48
CA TYR A 185 -1.67 20.27 1.37
C TYR A 185 -1.10 19.78 0.04
N LYS A 186 0.14 19.28 0.02
CA LYS A 186 0.81 18.85 -1.22
C LYS A 186 0.20 17.58 -1.84
N CYS A 187 -0.32 16.68 -1.04
CA CYS A 187 -0.86 15.40 -1.48
C CYS A 187 -2.32 15.26 -1.07
N SER A 188 -3.22 15.14 -2.07
CA SER A 188 -4.66 14.99 -1.81
C SER A 188 -5.02 13.69 -1.10
N GLN A 189 -4.21 12.62 -1.23
CA GLN A 189 -4.39 11.40 -0.46
C GLN A 189 -4.14 11.63 1.03
N GLU A 190 -3.09 12.36 1.39
CA GLU A 190 -2.78 12.69 2.80
C GLU A 190 -3.89 13.53 3.44
N ILE A 191 -4.43 14.49 2.67
CA ILE A 191 -5.61 15.26 3.06
C ILE A 191 -6.80 14.32 3.31
N SER A 192 -7.04 13.38 2.41
CA SER A 192 -8.16 12.44 2.51
C SER A 192 -8.04 11.53 3.74
N ILE A 193 -6.85 10.99 4.02
CA ILE A 193 -6.59 10.15 5.20
C ILE A 193 -6.83 10.96 6.48
N ARG A 194 -6.34 12.18 6.58
CA ARG A 194 -6.55 13.06 7.73
C ARG A 194 -8.03 13.31 8.00
N ILE A 195 -8.81 13.63 6.95
CA ILE A 195 -10.26 13.86 7.10
C ILE A 195 -10.94 12.58 7.61
N ILE A 196 -10.65 11.42 7.07
CA ILE A 196 -11.24 10.14 7.51
C ILE A 196 -10.95 9.90 9.01
N ASN A 197 -9.72 10.15 9.44
CA ASN A 197 -9.30 9.95 10.82
C ASN A 197 -9.99 10.96 11.77
N TRP A 198 -10.14 12.22 11.34
CA TRP A 198 -10.91 13.21 12.09
C TRP A 198 -12.40 12.86 12.18
N ILE A 199 -13.00 12.35 11.11
CA ILE A 199 -14.39 11.88 11.12
C ILE A 199 -14.58 10.77 12.14
N PHE A 200 -13.67 9.79 12.17
CA PHE A 200 -13.76 8.68 13.13
C PHE A 200 -13.72 9.20 14.58
N ALA A 201 -12.80 10.12 14.87
CA ALA A 201 -12.72 10.76 16.20
C ALA A 201 -13.96 11.58 16.54
N LEU A 202 -14.50 12.38 15.60
CA LEU A 202 -15.73 13.16 15.80
C LEU A 202 -16.92 12.28 16.19
N TYR A 203 -17.09 11.13 15.52
CA TYR A 203 -18.19 10.20 15.86
C TYR A 203 -17.94 9.47 17.18
N PHE A 204 -16.69 9.10 17.47
CA PHE A 204 -16.36 8.43 18.75
C PHE A 204 -16.55 9.36 19.94
N TYR A 205 -16.10 10.60 19.87
CA TYR A 205 -16.21 11.60 20.92
C TYR A 205 -17.43 12.54 20.78
N LYS A 206 -18.44 12.14 20.00
CA LYS A 206 -19.63 12.95 19.67
C LYS A 206 -20.30 13.55 20.94
N ASN A 207 -20.37 12.77 22.02
CA ASN A 207 -21.05 13.15 23.23
C ASN A 207 -20.14 13.83 24.27
N SER A 208 -18.84 13.98 23.99
CA SER A 208 -17.91 14.65 24.88
C SER A 208 -18.26 16.13 25.07
N THR A 209 -18.02 16.64 26.29
CA THR A 209 -18.11 18.07 26.62
C THR A 209 -16.99 18.90 26.01
N ASP A 210 -15.84 18.27 25.69
CA ASP A 210 -14.69 18.93 25.07
C ASP A 210 -14.93 19.25 23.57
N LEU A 211 -15.95 18.60 22.96
CA LEU A 211 -16.44 18.99 21.65
C LEU A 211 -17.36 20.21 21.79
N THR A 212 -16.77 21.39 21.88
CA THR A 212 -17.48 22.66 21.97
C THR A 212 -17.93 23.15 20.57
N GLU A 213 -18.83 24.14 20.53
CA GLU A 213 -19.28 24.78 19.30
C GLU A 213 -18.11 25.39 18.51
N GLU A 214 -17.15 26.01 19.18
CA GLU A 214 -15.95 26.58 18.55
C GLU A 214 -15.09 25.51 17.89
N VAL A 215 -14.75 24.43 18.62
CA VAL A 215 -13.97 23.30 18.13
C VAL A 215 -14.65 22.68 16.92
N PHE A 216 -15.93 22.39 17.03
CA PHE A 216 -16.71 21.77 15.96
C PHE A 216 -16.75 22.66 14.70
N SER A 217 -17.04 23.96 14.85
CA SER A 217 -17.10 24.90 13.73
C SER A 217 -15.77 25.02 12.97
N LYS A 218 -14.64 25.08 13.69
CA LYS A 218 -13.30 25.12 13.10
C LYS A 218 -12.98 23.82 12.36
N ILE A 219 -13.31 22.67 12.93
CA ILE A 219 -13.13 21.37 12.29
C ILE A 219 -13.95 21.30 10.99
N LEU A 220 -15.24 21.67 11.04
CA LEU A 220 -16.09 21.66 9.85
C LEU A 220 -15.57 22.57 8.75
N HIS A 221 -15.11 23.77 9.10
CA HIS A 221 -14.50 24.69 8.14
C HIS A 221 -13.26 24.09 7.48
N SER A 222 -12.37 23.52 8.27
CA SER A 222 -11.16 22.86 7.75
C SER A 222 -11.49 21.66 6.86
N VAL A 223 -12.43 20.79 7.29
CA VAL A 223 -12.87 19.62 6.51
C VAL A 223 -13.49 20.03 5.18
N TYR A 224 -14.33 21.06 5.16
CA TYR A 224 -14.91 21.57 3.90
C TYR A 224 -13.84 21.98 2.90
N TRP A 225 -12.86 22.79 3.31
CA TRP A 225 -11.83 23.27 2.41
C TRP A 225 -10.85 22.17 1.98
N GLN A 226 -10.62 21.19 2.84
CA GLN A 226 -9.85 20.00 2.50
C GLN A 226 -10.60 19.14 1.45
N LEU A 227 -11.90 18.88 1.61
CA LEU A 227 -12.73 18.19 0.61
C LEU A 227 -12.76 18.94 -0.72
N ARG A 228 -12.91 20.26 -0.67
CA ARG A 228 -12.88 21.11 -1.87
C ARG A 228 -11.51 21.05 -2.57
N HIS A 229 -10.42 21.01 -1.80
CA HIS A 229 -9.07 20.79 -2.35
C HIS A 229 -9.01 19.43 -3.06
N VAL A 230 -9.39 18.33 -2.41
CA VAL A 230 -9.40 16.98 -3.01
C VAL A 230 -10.23 16.97 -4.29
N TYR A 231 -11.45 17.50 -4.26
CA TYR A 231 -12.31 17.56 -5.45
C TYR A 231 -11.68 18.37 -6.60
N SER A 232 -11.10 19.52 -6.27
CA SER A 232 -10.47 20.39 -7.26
C SER A 232 -9.23 19.79 -7.91
N ASN A 233 -8.48 18.92 -7.17
CA ASN A 233 -7.27 18.26 -7.66
C ASN A 233 -7.47 16.81 -8.13
N ILE A 234 -8.67 16.26 -8.04
CA ILE A 234 -8.97 14.83 -8.23
C ILE A 234 -8.45 14.23 -9.54
N ASN A 235 -8.40 15.03 -10.60
CA ASN A 235 -7.91 14.54 -11.88
C ASN A 235 -6.40 14.28 -11.88
N PHE A 236 -5.64 14.85 -10.96
CA PHE A 236 -4.22 14.53 -10.85
C PHE A 236 -4.01 13.06 -10.45
N SER A 237 -4.72 12.58 -9.43
CA SER A 237 -4.63 11.17 -9.03
C SER A 237 -5.25 10.22 -10.05
N ARG A 238 -6.39 10.58 -10.66
CA ARG A 238 -7.13 9.71 -11.60
C ARG A 238 -6.51 9.64 -13.00
N MET A 239 -5.77 10.64 -13.43
CA MET A 239 -5.23 10.73 -14.80
C MET A 239 -3.72 10.53 -14.85
N SER A 240 -3.00 11.01 -13.83
CA SER A 240 -1.55 11.08 -13.83
C SER A 240 -0.90 10.01 -12.95
N VAL A 241 -1.47 9.73 -11.78
CA VAL A 241 -0.91 8.79 -10.79
C VAL A 241 -1.57 7.41 -10.92
N ARG A 242 -2.90 7.36 -10.91
CA ARG A 242 -3.77 6.22 -11.12
C ARG A 242 -3.40 4.97 -10.33
N ASN A 243 -3.41 5.12 -9.01
CA ASN A 243 -3.09 4.08 -8.02
C ASN A 243 -3.99 4.24 -6.79
N ASN A 244 -3.56 3.74 -5.60
CA ASN A 244 -4.30 3.88 -4.34
C ASN A 244 -4.70 5.34 -4.01
N HIS A 245 -3.97 6.35 -4.48
CA HIS A 245 -4.38 7.76 -4.33
C HIS A 245 -5.76 8.02 -4.94
N ALA A 246 -5.97 7.59 -6.19
CA ALA A 246 -7.27 7.77 -6.85
C ALA A 246 -8.40 7.04 -6.11
N VAL A 247 -8.15 5.84 -5.57
CA VAL A 247 -9.12 5.10 -4.77
C VAL A 247 -9.46 5.85 -3.47
N THR A 248 -8.42 6.30 -2.74
CA THR A 248 -8.59 7.01 -1.46
C THR A 248 -9.34 8.33 -1.65
N GLU A 249 -8.91 9.14 -2.59
CA GLU A 249 -9.47 10.48 -2.83
C GLU A 249 -10.92 10.43 -3.32
N THR A 250 -11.23 9.50 -4.22
CA THR A 250 -12.61 9.34 -4.72
C THR A 250 -13.53 8.78 -3.66
N LEU A 251 -13.05 7.86 -2.83
CA LEU A 251 -13.81 7.38 -1.66
C LEU A 251 -14.06 8.51 -0.66
N MET A 252 -13.04 9.35 -0.37
CA MET A 252 -13.21 10.44 0.58
C MET A 252 -14.27 11.45 0.12
N LEU A 253 -14.34 11.74 -1.18
CA LEU A 253 -15.41 12.60 -1.73
C LEU A 253 -16.79 11.97 -1.56
N TYR A 254 -16.92 10.66 -1.78
CA TYR A 254 -18.16 9.94 -1.55
C TYR A 254 -18.58 9.98 -0.07
N ILE A 255 -17.66 9.66 0.83
CA ILE A 255 -17.89 9.69 2.30
C ILE A 255 -18.20 11.12 2.77
N GLY A 256 -17.45 12.11 2.33
CA GLY A 256 -17.66 13.51 2.68
C GLY A 256 -19.06 14.00 2.27
N GLY A 257 -19.50 13.62 1.08
CA GLY A 257 -20.86 13.94 0.60
C GLY A 257 -21.97 13.18 1.31
N LEU A 258 -21.69 11.96 1.82
CA LEU A 258 -22.63 11.19 2.65
C LEU A 258 -22.79 11.77 4.06
N LEU A 259 -21.66 12.02 4.72
CA LEU A 259 -21.64 12.34 6.16
C LEU A 259 -21.86 13.82 6.47
N PHE A 260 -21.60 14.71 5.49
CA PHE A 260 -21.76 16.16 5.60
C PHE A 260 -22.70 16.71 4.50
N PRO A 261 -23.99 16.28 4.48
CA PRO A 261 -24.94 16.70 3.41
C PRO A 261 -25.25 18.20 3.43
N PHE A 262 -24.91 18.91 4.47
CA PHE A 262 -25.11 20.34 4.63
C PHE A 262 -24.03 21.20 3.95
N TYR A 263 -22.94 20.63 3.43
CA TYR A 263 -21.99 21.40 2.63
C TYR A 263 -22.59 21.74 1.23
N PRO A 264 -22.33 22.92 0.69
CA PRO A 264 -22.93 23.36 -0.58
C PRO A 264 -22.71 22.37 -1.73
N GLU A 265 -21.53 21.76 -1.83
CA GLU A 265 -21.19 20.84 -2.91
C GLU A 265 -21.33 19.34 -2.53
N SER A 266 -21.84 19.02 -1.34
CA SER A 266 -21.89 17.66 -0.80
C SER A 266 -22.56 16.65 -1.74
N ASN A 267 -23.70 17.01 -2.32
CA ASN A 267 -24.40 16.13 -3.26
C ASN A 267 -23.57 15.86 -4.52
N LYS A 268 -22.86 16.86 -5.03
CA LYS A 268 -21.94 16.70 -6.16
C LYS A 268 -20.75 15.81 -5.80
N TRP A 269 -20.15 16.02 -4.64
CA TRP A 269 -19.06 15.18 -4.17
C TRP A 269 -19.49 13.73 -3.97
N LYS A 270 -20.68 13.51 -3.42
CA LYS A 270 -21.26 12.17 -3.26
C LYS A 270 -21.42 11.45 -4.60
N ILE A 271 -22.09 12.08 -5.56
CA ILE A 271 -22.37 11.49 -6.87
C ILE A 271 -21.09 11.22 -7.66
N ASP A 272 -20.23 12.23 -7.79
CA ASP A 272 -19.00 12.12 -8.54
C ASP A 272 -18.01 11.19 -7.85
N GLY A 273 -17.85 11.30 -6.54
CA GLY A 273 -16.98 10.45 -5.72
C GLY A 273 -17.34 8.98 -5.85
N LYS A 274 -18.61 8.61 -5.67
CA LYS A 274 -19.11 7.25 -5.86
C LYS A 274 -18.81 6.73 -7.26
N LYS A 275 -19.21 7.47 -8.28
CA LYS A 275 -19.00 7.10 -9.70
C LYS A 275 -17.52 6.90 -10.02
N TRP A 276 -16.64 7.75 -9.51
CA TRP A 276 -15.22 7.66 -9.76
C TRP A 276 -14.56 6.54 -8.96
N PHE A 277 -14.94 6.35 -7.70
CA PHE A 277 -14.49 5.23 -6.88
C PHE A 277 -14.81 3.89 -7.55
N GLU A 278 -16.06 3.67 -7.97
CA GLU A 278 -16.48 2.46 -8.68
C GLU A 278 -15.64 2.21 -9.95
N LYS A 279 -15.34 3.27 -10.71
CA LYS A 279 -14.48 3.18 -11.90
C LYS A 279 -13.02 2.84 -11.56
N GLU A 280 -12.48 3.42 -10.50
CA GLU A 280 -11.11 3.12 -10.09
C GLU A 280 -10.99 1.69 -9.55
N ILE A 281 -11.95 1.19 -8.77
CA ILE A 281 -11.99 -0.21 -8.33
C ILE A 281 -12.09 -1.16 -9.53
N ALA A 282 -12.98 -0.89 -10.48
CA ALA A 282 -13.14 -1.71 -11.68
C ALA A 282 -11.87 -1.75 -12.54
N TYR A 283 -11.09 -0.65 -12.57
CA TYR A 283 -9.87 -0.57 -13.35
C TYR A 283 -8.64 -1.13 -12.63
N GLN A 284 -8.47 -0.80 -11.35
CA GLN A 284 -7.23 -1.08 -10.60
C GLN A 284 -7.16 -2.50 -10.04
N ILE A 285 -8.30 -3.18 -9.87
CA ILE A 285 -8.34 -4.58 -9.47
C ILE A 285 -8.60 -5.43 -10.73
N TYR A 286 -7.69 -6.36 -11.02
CA TYR A 286 -7.79 -7.24 -12.17
C TYR A 286 -8.92 -8.28 -12.00
N GLU A 287 -9.21 -9.05 -13.06
CA GLU A 287 -10.33 -10.01 -13.07
C GLU A 287 -10.18 -11.14 -12.05
N ASP A 288 -8.96 -11.45 -11.67
CA ASP A 288 -8.62 -12.47 -10.67
C ASP A 288 -8.48 -11.92 -9.24
N GLY A 289 -8.72 -10.62 -9.04
CA GLY A 289 -8.65 -9.95 -7.75
C GLY A 289 -7.28 -9.36 -7.40
N THR A 290 -6.29 -9.51 -8.24
CA THR A 290 -4.96 -8.92 -8.04
C THR A 290 -4.97 -7.41 -8.28
N TYR A 291 -3.98 -6.70 -7.73
CA TYR A 291 -3.97 -5.24 -7.72
C TYR A 291 -2.86 -4.65 -8.60
N LEU A 292 -3.19 -3.62 -9.37
CA LEU A 292 -2.32 -3.04 -10.40
C LEU A 292 -1.00 -2.44 -9.89
N GLN A 293 -0.87 -2.13 -8.61
CA GLN A 293 0.39 -1.64 -8.05
C GLN A 293 1.41 -2.74 -7.73
N PHE A 294 1.04 -4.01 -7.89
CA PHE A 294 1.92 -5.16 -7.64
C PHE A 294 2.60 -5.09 -6.27
N SER A 295 1.80 -4.84 -5.21
CA SER A 295 2.25 -4.65 -3.83
C SER A 295 1.26 -5.25 -2.86
N MET A 296 1.73 -6.09 -1.94
CA MET A 296 0.90 -6.64 -0.88
C MET A 296 0.42 -5.54 0.08
N ASN A 297 1.31 -4.59 0.41
CA ASN A 297 0.96 -3.49 1.30
C ASN A 297 -0.11 -2.55 0.72
N TYR A 298 0.07 -2.06 -0.50
CA TYR A 298 -0.95 -1.19 -1.12
C TYR A 298 -2.25 -1.93 -1.42
N HIS A 299 -2.20 -3.24 -1.63
CA HIS A 299 -3.40 -4.04 -1.76
C HIS A 299 -4.18 -4.11 -0.43
N ARG A 300 -3.48 -4.23 0.72
CA ARG A 300 -4.12 -4.10 2.05
C ARG A 300 -4.77 -2.74 2.26
N VAL A 301 -4.14 -1.66 1.82
CA VAL A 301 -4.75 -0.31 1.87
C VAL A 301 -6.08 -0.31 1.10
N VAL A 302 -6.13 -0.90 -0.09
CA VAL A 302 -7.37 -1.01 -0.88
C VAL A 302 -8.42 -1.87 -0.16
N ILE A 303 -8.03 -2.96 0.49
CA ILE A 303 -8.92 -3.77 1.34
C ILE A 303 -9.57 -2.92 2.44
N GLN A 304 -8.80 -2.09 3.14
CA GLN A 304 -9.34 -1.20 4.17
C GLN A 304 -10.32 -0.16 3.58
N LEU A 305 -10.00 0.42 2.43
CA LEU A 305 -10.88 1.38 1.74
C LEU A 305 -12.17 0.72 1.24
N LEU A 306 -12.09 -0.50 0.75
CA LEU A 306 -13.28 -1.29 0.34
C LEU A 306 -14.17 -1.62 1.54
N THR A 307 -13.59 -1.95 2.69
CA THR A 307 -14.34 -2.19 3.94
C THR A 307 -15.16 -0.95 4.32
N TRP A 308 -14.53 0.23 4.31
CA TRP A 308 -15.22 1.50 4.57
C TRP A 308 -16.31 1.79 3.55
N ALA A 309 -16.00 1.66 2.26
CA ALA A 309 -16.92 1.98 1.17
C ALA A 309 -18.19 1.12 1.24
N ILE A 310 -18.03 -0.20 1.33
CA ILE A 310 -19.14 -1.15 1.34
C ILE A 310 -19.96 -0.96 2.63
N ARG A 311 -19.28 -0.87 3.78
CA ARG A 311 -19.98 -0.76 5.04
C ARG A 311 -20.78 0.54 5.18
N LEU A 312 -20.23 1.69 4.79
CA LEU A 312 -20.96 2.96 4.82
C LEU A 312 -22.10 2.98 3.78
N SER A 313 -21.88 2.42 2.60
CA SER A 313 -22.97 2.33 1.61
C SER A 313 -24.15 1.50 2.12
N ASP A 314 -23.88 0.40 2.85
CA ASP A 314 -24.93 -0.43 3.47
C ASP A 314 -25.69 0.32 4.56
N ILE A 315 -24.97 1.02 5.45
CA ILE A 315 -25.57 1.82 6.53
C ILE A 315 -26.50 2.90 5.98
N HIS A 316 -26.14 3.48 4.82
CA HIS A 316 -26.95 4.53 4.16
C HIS A 316 -27.97 3.97 3.16
N ASN A 317 -28.16 2.65 3.07
CA ASN A 317 -29.02 2.00 2.09
C ASN A 317 -28.69 2.41 0.63
N GLU A 318 -27.44 2.74 0.36
CA GLU A 318 -26.94 3.03 -0.98
C GLU A 318 -26.18 1.82 -1.52
N LYS A 319 -26.58 1.33 -2.71
CA LYS A 319 -25.85 0.22 -3.34
C LYS A 319 -24.72 0.75 -4.21
N LEU A 320 -23.52 0.21 -4.05
CA LEU A 320 -22.44 0.36 -5.01
C LEU A 320 -22.69 -0.53 -6.24
N ASN A 321 -22.00 -0.24 -7.32
CA ASN A 321 -22.05 -1.10 -8.52
C ASN A 321 -21.58 -2.53 -8.15
N ALA A 322 -22.24 -3.56 -8.68
CA ALA A 322 -21.96 -4.98 -8.41
C ALA A 322 -20.48 -5.33 -8.60
N ILE A 323 -19.80 -4.69 -9.54
CA ILE A 323 -18.37 -4.90 -9.80
C ILE A 323 -17.49 -4.59 -8.57
N VAL A 324 -17.90 -3.65 -7.71
CA VAL A 324 -17.13 -3.31 -6.50
C VAL A 324 -17.13 -4.46 -5.52
N TYR A 325 -18.29 -5.07 -5.27
CA TYR A 325 -18.43 -6.23 -4.38
C TYR A 325 -17.67 -7.44 -4.92
N GLU A 326 -17.79 -7.71 -6.24
CA GLU A 326 -17.08 -8.80 -6.90
C GLU A 326 -15.56 -8.63 -6.80
N LYS A 327 -15.04 -7.45 -7.13
CA LYS A 327 -13.60 -7.15 -7.05
C LYS A 327 -13.10 -7.16 -5.61
N ALA A 328 -13.88 -6.70 -4.64
CA ALA A 328 -13.56 -6.77 -3.21
C ALA A 328 -13.41 -8.23 -2.75
N TYR A 329 -14.36 -9.11 -3.11
CA TYR A 329 -14.30 -10.52 -2.74
C TYR A 329 -13.12 -11.26 -3.39
N LYS A 330 -12.87 -11.01 -4.69
CA LYS A 330 -11.72 -11.60 -5.40
C LYS A 330 -10.39 -11.10 -4.85
N SER A 331 -10.29 -9.80 -4.53
CA SER A 331 -9.12 -9.18 -3.90
C SER A 331 -8.80 -9.80 -2.54
N LEU A 332 -9.84 -9.93 -1.71
CA LEU A 332 -9.76 -10.60 -0.43
C LEU A 332 -9.29 -12.07 -0.59
N ASN A 333 -9.88 -12.80 -1.55
CA ASN A 333 -9.48 -14.18 -1.83
C ASN A 333 -8.00 -14.27 -2.25
N PHE A 334 -7.53 -13.41 -3.15
CA PHE A 334 -6.12 -13.40 -3.57
C PHE A 334 -5.18 -13.25 -2.38
N LEU A 335 -5.36 -12.20 -1.55
CA LEU A 335 -4.52 -11.98 -0.37
C LEU A 335 -4.63 -13.13 0.64
N TYR A 336 -5.84 -13.63 0.88
CA TYR A 336 -6.04 -14.78 1.76
C TYR A 336 -5.28 -16.01 1.27
N GLN A 337 -5.34 -16.32 -0.04
CA GLN A 337 -4.61 -17.46 -0.58
C GLN A 337 -3.07 -17.26 -0.56
N CYS A 338 -2.56 -16.02 -0.63
CA CYS A 338 -1.13 -15.72 -0.50
C CYS A 338 -0.60 -15.75 0.93
N GLN A 339 -1.49 -15.78 1.94
CA GLN A 339 -1.13 -15.65 3.34
C GLN A 339 -0.55 -16.94 3.93
N GLU A 340 0.50 -16.81 4.74
CA GLU A 340 0.97 -17.86 5.62
C GLU A 340 0.06 -17.94 6.87
N GLU A 341 -0.39 -19.14 7.23
CA GLU A 341 -1.50 -19.32 8.18
C GLU A 341 -1.12 -19.03 9.63
N SER A 342 0.07 -19.44 10.06
CA SER A 342 0.47 -19.34 11.47
C SER A 342 0.79 -17.91 11.88
N THR A 343 1.43 -17.14 11.01
CA THR A 343 1.86 -15.76 11.26
C THR A 343 0.84 -14.71 10.81
N GLY A 344 0.02 -15.04 9.81
CA GLY A 344 -0.82 -14.07 9.12
C GLY A 344 -0.07 -13.19 8.13
N TYR A 345 1.21 -13.45 7.88
CA TYR A 345 2.06 -12.67 6.99
C TYR A 345 1.82 -13.01 5.53
N LEU A 346 2.13 -12.06 4.66
CA LEU A 346 2.20 -12.21 3.21
C LEU A 346 3.67 -12.11 2.76
N PRO A 347 4.00 -12.60 1.53
CA PRO A 347 5.27 -12.26 0.92
C PRO A 347 5.60 -10.76 1.04
N ASN A 348 6.84 -10.41 1.34
CA ASN A 348 7.29 -9.01 1.44
C ASN A 348 7.37 -8.32 0.08
N TYR A 349 6.46 -8.65 -0.81
CA TYR A 349 6.47 -8.37 -2.22
C TYR A 349 5.93 -7.00 -2.57
N GLY A 350 6.70 -6.27 -3.37
CA GLY A 350 6.35 -4.99 -3.96
C GLY A 350 6.54 -3.78 -3.03
N PRO A 351 6.21 -2.58 -3.51
CA PRO A 351 6.40 -1.35 -2.75
C PRO A 351 5.67 -1.34 -1.42
N ASN A 352 6.37 -0.90 -0.39
CA ASN A 352 5.86 -0.81 0.97
C ASN A 352 6.35 0.50 1.60
N ASP A 353 5.44 1.36 2.02
CA ASP A 353 5.73 2.62 2.72
C ASP A 353 5.18 2.64 4.16
N GLY A 354 4.96 1.47 4.74
CA GLY A 354 4.42 1.33 6.08
C GLY A 354 2.95 1.69 6.21
N ALA A 355 2.25 1.91 5.09
CA ALA A 355 0.84 2.33 5.12
C ALA A 355 -0.05 1.26 5.76
N LEU A 356 -0.72 1.70 6.83
CA LEU A 356 -1.85 1.04 7.48
C LEU A 356 -2.79 2.17 7.89
N PHE A 357 -3.82 2.45 7.09
CA PHE A 357 -4.64 3.66 7.25
C PHE A 357 -5.46 3.63 8.54
N PHE A 358 -5.99 2.45 8.87
CA PHE A 358 -6.86 2.27 10.04
C PHE A 358 -6.26 1.19 10.94
N LYS A 359 -5.49 1.60 11.95
CA LYS A 359 -4.88 0.69 12.94
C LYS A 359 -5.90 0.39 14.04
N LEU A 360 -6.89 -0.43 13.74
CA LEU A 360 -8.02 -0.77 14.63
C LEU A 360 -7.77 -2.03 15.48
N SER A 361 -6.52 -2.49 15.56
CA SER A 361 -6.12 -3.61 16.44
C SER A 361 -4.67 -3.49 16.89
N GLY A 362 -4.31 -4.29 17.91
CA GLY A 362 -2.94 -4.39 18.42
C GLY A 362 -2.04 -5.37 17.66
N ASN A 363 -2.46 -5.93 16.53
CA ASN A 363 -1.68 -6.88 15.76
C ASN A 363 -0.40 -6.28 15.20
N ASN A 364 0.59 -7.15 14.93
CA ASN A 364 1.79 -6.74 14.24
C ASN A 364 1.45 -6.18 12.85
N TYR A 365 2.19 -5.17 12.39
CA TYR A 365 2.01 -4.57 11.06
C TYR A 365 2.06 -5.59 9.91
N ARG A 366 2.89 -6.62 10.02
CA ARG A 366 3.00 -7.68 9.00
C ARG A 366 1.87 -8.71 9.06
N ASP A 367 1.04 -8.71 10.11
CA ASP A 367 -0.14 -9.55 10.23
C ASP A 367 -1.33 -8.91 9.51
N TYR A 368 -1.75 -9.49 8.40
CA TYR A 368 -2.83 -8.99 7.55
C TYR A 368 -4.22 -9.49 7.99
N ARG A 369 -4.29 -10.44 8.94
CA ARG A 369 -5.55 -11.06 9.36
C ARG A 369 -6.63 -10.07 9.77
N PRO A 370 -6.33 -9.02 10.56
CA PRO A 370 -7.38 -8.09 11.01
C PRO A 370 -8.13 -7.41 9.87
N GLN A 371 -7.40 -6.92 8.85
CA GLN A 371 -8.00 -6.22 7.72
C GLN A 371 -8.73 -7.16 6.77
N LEU A 372 -8.20 -8.37 6.57
CA LEU A 372 -8.86 -9.41 5.75
C LEU A 372 -10.13 -9.91 6.43
N ASP A 373 -10.11 -10.14 7.75
CA ASP A 373 -11.29 -10.55 8.53
C ASP A 373 -12.39 -9.49 8.49
N ALA A 374 -12.03 -8.21 8.66
CA ALA A 374 -12.99 -7.12 8.61
C ALA A 374 -13.73 -7.05 7.27
N LEU A 375 -13.03 -7.13 6.14
CA LEU A 375 -13.68 -7.15 4.84
C LEU A 375 -14.47 -8.44 4.62
N HIS A 376 -13.97 -9.59 5.10
CA HIS A 376 -14.67 -10.86 4.97
C HIS A 376 -16.01 -10.82 5.71
N VAL A 377 -16.03 -10.33 6.95
CA VAL A 377 -17.28 -10.17 7.72
C VAL A 377 -18.25 -9.23 7.00
N VAL A 378 -17.77 -8.11 6.44
CA VAL A 378 -18.61 -7.17 5.68
C VAL A 378 -19.23 -7.83 4.44
N LEU A 379 -18.53 -8.75 3.77
CA LEU A 379 -18.99 -9.40 2.55
C LEU A 379 -19.82 -10.67 2.79
N THR A 380 -19.56 -11.41 3.88
CA THR A 380 -20.11 -12.76 4.09
C THR A 380 -20.90 -12.92 5.39
N GLY A 381 -20.79 -11.95 6.31
CA GLY A 381 -21.37 -12.06 7.65
C GLY A 381 -20.59 -12.96 8.61
N GLU A 382 -19.54 -13.65 8.16
CA GLU A 382 -18.79 -14.62 8.95
C GLU A 382 -17.31 -14.23 9.12
N SER A 383 -16.69 -14.69 10.23
CA SER A 383 -15.25 -14.53 10.46
C SER A 383 -14.45 -15.40 9.51
N LEU A 384 -13.31 -14.85 9.02
CA LEU A 384 -12.38 -15.59 8.20
C LEU A 384 -11.46 -16.50 9.03
N TYR A 385 -11.25 -16.16 10.30
CA TYR A 385 -10.33 -16.85 11.21
C TYR A 385 -11.07 -17.30 12.47
N GLN A 386 -10.57 -18.38 13.09
CA GLN A 386 -11.10 -18.88 14.37
C GLN A 386 -10.83 -17.89 15.52
N THR A 387 -9.66 -17.25 15.51
CA THR A 387 -9.32 -16.21 16.47
C THR A 387 -10.06 -14.92 16.12
N SER A 388 -10.74 -14.35 17.10
CA SER A 388 -11.44 -13.08 16.93
C SER A 388 -10.46 -11.94 16.68
N MET A 389 -10.68 -11.18 15.59
CA MET A 389 -9.91 -9.99 15.24
C MET A 389 -10.66 -8.73 15.66
N GLU A 390 -9.94 -7.77 16.27
CA GLU A 390 -10.54 -6.54 16.81
C GLU A 390 -11.13 -5.64 15.72
N ASP A 391 -10.44 -5.48 14.58
CA ASP A 391 -10.79 -4.55 13.50
C ASP A 391 -12.26 -4.62 13.09
N ARG A 392 -12.82 -5.83 12.93
CA ARG A 392 -14.20 -6.02 12.44
C ARG A 392 -15.27 -5.40 13.32
N PHE A 393 -15.05 -5.32 14.62
CA PHE A 393 -16.04 -4.82 15.57
C PHE A 393 -16.23 -3.30 15.51
N TRP A 394 -15.21 -2.59 15.04
CA TRP A 394 -15.26 -1.14 14.85
C TRP A 394 -16.17 -0.70 13.71
N TYR A 395 -16.50 -1.63 12.79
CA TYR A 395 -17.40 -1.35 11.67
C TYR A 395 -18.88 -1.63 11.97
N GLY A 396 -19.20 -2.00 13.21
CA GLY A 396 -20.55 -2.31 13.63
C GLY A 396 -21.10 -3.61 13.02
N LYS A 397 -22.33 -3.97 13.37
CA LYS A 397 -22.96 -5.21 12.94
C LYS A 397 -23.40 -5.12 11.48
N ASN A 398 -23.06 -6.11 10.69
CA ASN A 398 -23.50 -6.22 9.29
C ASN A 398 -24.85 -6.94 9.19
N SER A 399 -25.73 -6.47 8.30
CA SER A 399 -27.05 -7.08 8.04
C SER A 399 -27.16 -7.67 6.62
N THR A 400 -26.23 -7.34 5.73
CA THR A 400 -26.26 -7.76 4.32
C THR A 400 -25.16 -8.77 4.04
N ILE A 401 -25.51 -9.87 3.34
CA ILE A 401 -24.58 -10.93 2.93
C ILE A 401 -24.52 -10.94 1.41
N TYR A 402 -23.33 -10.80 0.86
CA TYR A 402 -23.09 -10.75 -0.58
C TYR A 402 -22.55 -12.07 -1.14
N PHE A 403 -21.70 -12.77 -0.38
CA PHE A 403 -20.96 -13.94 -0.83
C PHE A 403 -20.91 -15.04 0.25
N ARG A 404 -20.52 -16.24 -0.18
CA ARG A 404 -20.22 -17.33 0.74
C ARG A 404 -18.82 -17.14 1.37
N PRO A 405 -18.59 -17.67 2.58
CA PRO A 405 -17.27 -17.63 3.22
C PRO A 405 -16.17 -18.24 2.37
N LEU A 406 -14.98 -17.64 2.43
CA LEU A 406 -13.80 -18.13 1.74
C LEU A 406 -13.27 -19.40 2.41
N LYS A 407 -12.67 -20.27 1.59
CA LYS A 407 -11.95 -21.46 2.04
C LYS A 407 -10.50 -21.43 1.56
N ARG A 408 -9.58 -21.96 2.40
CA ARG A 408 -8.20 -22.17 2.01
C ARG A 408 -8.13 -23.24 0.93
N GLN A 409 -7.36 -22.96 -0.12
CA GLN A 409 -7.15 -23.87 -1.24
C GLN A 409 -5.73 -24.43 -1.20
N PHE A 410 -5.57 -25.67 -1.64
CA PHE A 410 -4.28 -26.37 -1.75
C PHE A 410 -4.03 -26.79 -3.19
N GLY A 411 -2.77 -27.14 -3.50
CA GLY A 411 -2.34 -27.47 -4.85
C GLY A 411 -1.90 -26.22 -5.62
N ILE A 412 -2.22 -26.17 -6.89
CA ILE A 412 -1.89 -25.06 -7.78
C ILE A 412 -3.00 -24.02 -7.78
N LEU A 413 -2.65 -22.78 -7.47
CA LEU A 413 -3.55 -21.64 -7.60
C LEU A 413 -3.01 -20.69 -8.65
N ARG A 414 -3.90 -20.13 -9.47
CA ARG A 414 -3.57 -19.27 -10.61
C ARG A 414 -4.30 -17.94 -10.50
N PHE A 415 -3.53 -16.85 -10.57
CA PHE A 415 -4.02 -15.48 -10.67
C PHE A 415 -3.37 -14.86 -11.92
N GLU A 416 -3.86 -15.31 -13.07
CA GLU A 416 -3.22 -15.11 -14.38
C GLU A 416 -3.25 -13.64 -14.82
N ALA A 417 -4.35 -12.92 -14.53
CA ALA A 417 -4.48 -11.52 -14.91
C ALA A 417 -3.43 -10.64 -14.24
N GLY A 418 -3.09 -10.92 -12.98
CA GLY A 418 -2.00 -10.26 -12.27
C GLY A 418 -0.65 -10.93 -12.46
N GLY A 419 -0.60 -12.16 -12.94
CA GLY A 419 0.62 -12.94 -13.13
C GLY A 419 1.21 -13.48 -11.84
N TYR A 420 0.36 -14.00 -10.95
CA TYR A 420 0.77 -14.65 -9.71
C TYR A 420 0.33 -16.10 -9.69
N TYR A 421 1.24 -16.96 -9.24
CA TYR A 421 1.00 -18.40 -9.16
C TYR A 421 1.48 -18.93 -7.82
N LEU A 422 0.70 -19.86 -7.23
CA LEU A 422 1.05 -20.43 -5.94
C LEU A 422 1.07 -21.96 -6.05
N PHE A 423 2.07 -22.58 -5.40
CA PHE A 423 2.01 -23.97 -5.01
C PHE A 423 1.81 -24.02 -3.49
N ARG A 424 0.65 -24.47 -3.05
CA ARG A 424 0.32 -24.51 -1.63
C ARG A 424 0.10 -25.94 -1.14
N GLU A 425 0.82 -26.27 -0.10
CA GLU A 425 0.63 -27.48 0.69
C GLU A 425 0.53 -27.13 2.19
N PRO A 426 0.12 -28.02 3.08
CA PRO A 426 -0.06 -27.71 4.51
C PRO A 426 1.17 -27.11 5.21
N LYS A 427 2.37 -27.42 4.75
CA LYS A 427 3.64 -26.94 5.35
C LYS A 427 4.45 -26.01 4.46
N THR A 428 4.07 -25.83 3.19
CA THR A 428 4.82 -25.03 2.23
C THR A 428 3.91 -24.13 1.42
N LEU A 429 4.39 -22.92 1.17
CA LEU A 429 3.83 -21.99 0.22
C LEU A 429 4.95 -21.51 -0.71
N THR A 430 4.78 -21.72 -2.00
CA THR A 430 5.65 -21.17 -3.04
C THR A 430 4.87 -20.10 -3.79
N PHE A 431 5.33 -18.85 -3.73
CA PHE A 431 4.75 -17.71 -4.43
C PHE A 431 5.64 -17.37 -5.62
N ILE A 432 5.05 -17.24 -6.81
CA ILE A 432 5.76 -17.04 -8.06
C ILE A 432 5.17 -15.84 -8.78
N ARG A 433 6.03 -14.94 -9.22
CA ARG A 433 5.67 -13.80 -10.05
C ARG A 433 6.06 -14.06 -11.51
N CYS A 434 5.09 -14.12 -12.41
CA CYS A 434 5.33 -14.16 -13.87
C CYS A 434 4.18 -13.46 -14.57
N GLY A 435 4.33 -12.17 -14.90
CA GLY A 435 3.19 -11.40 -15.37
C GLY A 435 3.49 -10.36 -16.42
N ARG A 436 2.39 -9.82 -16.97
CA ARG A 436 2.39 -8.68 -17.88
C ARG A 436 2.03 -7.42 -17.11
N TYR A 437 2.73 -6.34 -17.43
CA TYR A 437 2.41 -5.03 -16.88
C TYR A 437 1.47 -4.29 -17.84
N LYS A 438 0.26 -4.03 -17.39
CA LYS A 438 -0.70 -3.15 -18.06
C LYS A 438 -0.44 -1.68 -17.70
N ASP A 439 -0.03 -1.47 -16.47
CA ASP A 439 0.33 -0.19 -15.90
C ASP A 439 1.78 -0.24 -15.41
N ARG A 440 2.31 0.90 -14.99
CA ARG A 440 3.71 1.10 -14.61
C ARG A 440 4.19 0.10 -13.56
N PRO A 441 5.18 -0.76 -13.88
CA PRO A 441 5.84 -1.61 -12.89
C PRO A 441 6.57 -0.77 -11.85
N THR A 442 6.70 -1.31 -10.66
CA THR A 442 7.42 -0.69 -9.55
C THR A 442 8.78 -1.33 -9.33
N HIS A 443 8.90 -2.64 -9.57
CA HIS A 443 10.13 -3.42 -9.43
C HIS A 443 10.45 -4.15 -10.73
N ALA A 444 11.73 -4.50 -10.91
CA ALA A 444 12.23 -5.30 -12.04
C ALA A 444 12.40 -6.76 -11.61
N ASP A 445 11.29 -7.48 -11.44
CA ASP A 445 11.16 -8.67 -10.62
C ASP A 445 10.44 -9.87 -11.28
N ASN A 446 10.26 -9.87 -12.58
CA ASN A 446 9.59 -11.01 -13.23
C ASN A 446 10.35 -12.32 -13.00
N LEU A 447 9.60 -13.42 -12.83
CA LEU A 447 10.07 -14.74 -12.44
C LEU A 447 10.69 -14.79 -11.02
N HIS A 448 10.33 -13.80 -10.14
CA HIS A 448 10.65 -13.87 -8.72
C HIS A 448 9.97 -15.07 -8.05
N LEU A 449 10.68 -15.67 -7.10
CA LEU A 449 10.24 -16.79 -6.29
C LEU A 449 10.37 -16.45 -4.80
N ASP A 450 9.27 -16.60 -4.05
CA ASP A 450 9.24 -16.49 -2.58
C ASP A 450 8.76 -17.82 -1.99
N VAL A 451 9.40 -18.31 -0.94
CA VAL A 451 9.12 -19.64 -0.39
C VAL A 451 8.96 -19.60 1.12
N TRP A 452 7.88 -20.21 1.59
CA TRP A 452 7.59 -20.41 3.01
C TRP A 452 7.58 -21.89 3.36
N HIS A 453 8.14 -22.22 4.53
CA HIS A 453 8.11 -23.57 5.10
C HIS A 453 7.85 -23.49 6.61
N LYS A 454 6.79 -24.18 7.09
CA LYS A 454 6.41 -24.25 8.52
C LYS A 454 6.40 -22.87 9.18
N GLY A 455 5.76 -21.86 8.58
CA GLY A 455 5.63 -20.49 9.10
C GLY A 455 6.86 -19.58 8.87
N LYS A 456 7.97 -20.08 8.34
CA LYS A 456 9.17 -19.29 8.06
C LYS A 456 9.30 -18.96 6.59
N ASN A 457 9.59 -17.71 6.27
CA ASN A 457 9.97 -17.31 4.91
C ASN A 457 11.45 -17.69 4.68
N ILE A 458 11.68 -18.74 3.92
CA ILE A 458 13.03 -19.31 3.71
C ILE A 458 13.72 -18.77 2.45
N LEU A 459 12.96 -18.34 1.43
CA LEU A 459 13.44 -17.54 0.32
C LEU A 459 12.53 -16.32 0.23
N LEU A 460 13.08 -15.13 0.32
CA LEU A 460 12.30 -13.91 0.54
C LEU A 460 12.58 -12.82 -0.47
N ASP A 461 11.63 -11.91 -0.63
CA ASP A 461 11.80 -10.62 -1.29
C ASP A 461 12.43 -9.62 -0.32
N CYS A 462 13.42 -8.85 -0.79
CA CYS A 462 14.09 -7.87 0.06
C CYS A 462 13.27 -6.61 0.36
N GLY A 463 12.08 -6.45 -0.24
CA GLY A 463 11.20 -5.31 0.00
C GLY A 463 11.62 -4.03 -0.70
N SER A 464 11.30 -2.86 -0.13
CA SER A 464 11.43 -1.58 -0.85
C SER A 464 12.14 -0.44 -0.10
N TYR A 465 12.50 -0.58 1.15
CA TYR A 465 13.20 0.39 2.02
C TYR A 465 12.58 1.79 2.04
N LYS A 466 13.22 2.80 1.41
CA LYS A 466 12.75 4.20 1.31
C LYS A 466 12.55 4.60 -0.15
N TYR A 467 11.58 5.47 -0.42
CA TYR A 467 11.34 5.97 -1.77
C TYR A 467 12.25 7.13 -2.14
N ASN A 468 12.64 7.95 -1.16
CA ASN A 468 13.59 9.04 -1.32
C ASN A 468 14.80 8.75 -0.43
N THR A 469 15.84 8.17 -1.01
CA THR A 469 17.10 7.80 -0.37
C THR A 469 18.24 7.96 -1.38
N ASN A 470 19.44 7.48 -1.09
CA ASN A 470 20.56 7.48 -2.03
C ASN A 470 20.26 6.60 -3.27
N GLU A 471 20.98 6.85 -4.35
CA GLU A 471 20.77 6.15 -5.64
C GLU A 471 21.04 4.65 -5.55
N GLU A 472 21.98 4.23 -4.72
CA GLU A 472 22.35 2.81 -4.53
C GLU A 472 21.18 2.03 -3.93
N ASP A 473 20.60 2.50 -2.84
CA ASP A 473 19.43 1.87 -2.22
C ASP A 473 18.20 1.89 -3.15
N MET A 474 17.94 3.02 -3.84
CA MET A 474 16.82 3.11 -4.79
C MET A 474 16.97 2.13 -5.96
N LYS A 475 18.20 1.93 -6.44
CA LYS A 475 18.51 0.99 -7.50
C LYS A 475 18.41 -0.45 -7.01
N TYR A 476 18.96 -0.76 -5.83
CA TYR A 476 18.96 -2.10 -5.26
C TYR A 476 17.53 -2.59 -4.99
N PHE A 477 16.76 -1.89 -4.14
CA PHE A 477 15.44 -2.36 -3.69
C PHE A 477 14.37 -2.37 -4.79
N GLY A 478 14.45 -1.51 -5.79
CA GLY A 478 13.56 -1.55 -6.95
C GLY A 478 14.07 -2.41 -8.09
N GLY A 479 15.36 -2.75 -8.08
CA GLY A 479 16.06 -3.48 -9.14
C GLY A 479 15.99 -4.99 -8.99
N THR A 480 16.51 -5.68 -9.97
CA THR A 480 16.51 -7.16 -10.02
C THR A 480 17.38 -7.78 -8.92
N ALA A 481 18.40 -7.06 -8.45
CA ALA A 481 19.36 -7.53 -7.46
C ALA A 481 18.75 -7.88 -6.09
N SER A 482 17.58 -7.32 -5.74
CA SER A 482 16.87 -7.57 -4.48
C SER A 482 15.80 -8.66 -4.56
N HIS A 483 15.72 -9.35 -5.70
CA HIS A 483 14.69 -10.36 -5.96
C HIS A 483 15.31 -11.73 -6.29
N ASN A 484 14.58 -12.82 -5.99
CA ASN A 484 15.00 -14.19 -6.28
C ASN A 484 14.75 -14.54 -7.76
N THR A 485 15.54 -13.96 -8.65
CA THR A 485 15.42 -14.11 -10.11
C THR A 485 16.83 -14.03 -10.75
N VAL A 486 16.92 -13.66 -12.02
CA VAL A 486 18.17 -13.65 -12.79
C VAL A 486 18.54 -12.25 -13.24
N MET A 487 19.84 -11.92 -13.14
CA MET A 487 20.49 -10.78 -13.80
C MET A 487 21.39 -11.23 -14.94
N LEU A 488 21.63 -10.33 -15.88
CA LEU A 488 22.75 -10.43 -16.83
C LEU A 488 23.87 -9.50 -16.38
N ASP A 489 25.04 -10.06 -16.01
CA ASP A 489 26.11 -9.33 -15.32
C ASP A 489 25.54 -8.59 -14.08
N ASN A 490 25.55 -7.26 -14.08
CA ASN A 490 24.94 -6.41 -13.05
C ASN A 490 23.78 -5.57 -13.58
N LEU A 491 23.09 -6.04 -14.64
CA LEU A 491 22.00 -5.33 -15.28
C LEU A 491 20.65 -5.84 -14.81
N ASP A 492 19.74 -4.90 -14.59
CA ASP A 492 18.36 -5.20 -14.24
C ASP A 492 17.55 -5.67 -15.46
N GLN A 493 16.48 -6.43 -15.24
CA GLN A 493 15.57 -6.89 -16.30
C GLN A 493 14.94 -5.75 -17.11
N MET A 494 14.87 -4.55 -16.53
CA MET A 494 14.36 -3.32 -17.14
C MET A 494 15.36 -2.18 -16.93
N LEU A 495 15.31 -1.15 -17.76
CA LEU A 495 16.15 0.04 -17.59
C LEU A 495 15.52 1.01 -16.57
N LYS A 496 16.26 1.32 -15.50
CA LYS A 496 15.82 2.28 -14.48
C LYS A 496 15.81 3.70 -15.05
N GLY A 497 14.67 4.36 -14.91
CA GLY A 497 14.48 5.77 -15.21
C GLY A 497 14.49 6.64 -13.95
N VAL A 498 14.03 7.88 -14.09
CA VAL A 498 13.95 8.85 -12.99
C VAL A 498 12.87 8.41 -11.98
N ARG A 499 13.16 8.44 -10.68
CA ARG A 499 12.24 8.09 -9.59
C ARG A 499 11.68 6.68 -9.74
N PHE A 500 10.37 6.54 -9.92
CA PHE A 500 9.65 5.27 -10.03
C PHE A 500 9.47 4.79 -11.48
N LEU A 501 10.13 5.40 -12.45
CA LEU A 501 9.99 5.03 -13.83
C LEU A 501 10.92 3.88 -14.20
N TRP A 502 10.37 2.95 -14.98
CA TRP A 502 11.10 1.91 -15.68
C TRP A 502 10.83 2.02 -17.17
N TYR A 503 11.85 1.76 -17.96
CA TYR A 503 11.76 1.68 -19.42
C TYR A 503 11.95 0.22 -19.85
N TYR A 504 11.50 -0.12 -21.05
CA TYR A 504 11.65 -1.45 -21.63
C TYR A 504 11.11 -2.56 -20.72
N TRP A 505 9.83 -2.41 -20.31
CA TRP A 505 9.19 -3.30 -19.35
C TRP A 505 9.33 -4.76 -19.72
N SER A 506 9.73 -5.59 -18.76
CA SER A 506 9.67 -7.04 -18.88
C SER A 506 8.22 -7.50 -18.98
N GLN A 507 7.94 -8.49 -19.84
CA GLN A 507 6.57 -8.95 -20.11
C GLN A 507 6.53 -10.47 -20.18
N ALA A 508 5.66 -11.13 -19.47
CA ALA A 508 5.41 -12.55 -19.62
C ALA A 508 4.93 -12.84 -21.05
N LEU A 509 5.54 -13.80 -21.70
CA LEU A 509 5.19 -14.26 -23.04
C LEU A 509 4.28 -15.49 -22.96
N ASP A 510 4.68 -16.46 -22.13
CA ASP A 510 3.99 -17.72 -21.94
C ASP A 510 4.15 -18.21 -20.49
N VAL A 511 3.12 -18.84 -19.95
CA VAL A 511 3.15 -19.53 -18.66
C VAL A 511 2.41 -20.85 -18.78
N GLN A 512 3.14 -21.93 -18.62
CA GLN A 512 2.60 -23.27 -18.55
C GLN A 512 2.71 -23.78 -17.12
N ILE A 513 1.63 -24.30 -16.59
CA ILE A 513 1.61 -24.81 -15.23
C ILE A 513 0.87 -26.14 -15.20
N ARG A 514 1.48 -27.12 -14.56
CA ARG A 514 0.92 -28.48 -14.50
C ARG A 514 1.20 -29.14 -13.15
N GLU A 515 0.32 -30.06 -12.83
CA GLU A 515 0.44 -30.94 -11.68
C GLU A 515 0.76 -32.35 -12.16
N GLU A 516 1.94 -32.82 -11.78
CA GLU A 516 2.39 -34.18 -12.04
C GLU A 516 2.19 -35.04 -10.77
N LYS A 517 2.42 -36.33 -10.87
CA LYS A 517 2.27 -37.27 -9.74
C LYS A 517 3.15 -36.88 -8.57
N GLU A 518 4.43 -36.52 -8.83
CA GLU A 518 5.47 -36.31 -7.82
C GLU A 518 5.79 -34.83 -7.56
N TYR A 519 5.36 -33.91 -8.43
CA TYR A 519 5.69 -32.48 -8.32
C TYR A 519 4.63 -31.57 -8.92
N PHE A 520 4.66 -30.30 -8.51
CA PHE A 520 4.06 -29.17 -9.21
C PHE A 520 5.12 -28.53 -10.09
N GLU A 521 4.75 -28.11 -11.30
CA GLU A 521 5.66 -27.43 -12.21
C GLU A 521 5.04 -26.16 -12.76
N LEU A 522 5.86 -25.08 -12.81
CA LEU A 522 5.60 -23.88 -13.59
C LEU A 522 6.77 -23.68 -14.54
N LYS A 523 6.45 -23.46 -15.83
CA LYS A 523 7.38 -22.99 -16.85
C LYS A 523 6.94 -21.63 -17.31
N GLY A 524 7.74 -20.59 -17.03
CA GLY A 524 7.48 -19.19 -17.41
C GLY A 524 8.50 -18.68 -18.40
N LYS A 525 8.03 -17.96 -19.44
CA LYS A 525 8.86 -17.22 -20.39
C LYS A 525 8.58 -15.73 -20.30
N VAL A 526 9.62 -14.93 -20.18
CA VAL A 526 9.55 -13.47 -20.04
C VAL A 526 10.49 -12.80 -21.03
N SER A 527 9.98 -11.85 -21.82
CA SER A 527 10.82 -10.91 -22.56
C SER A 527 11.37 -9.88 -21.56
N CYS A 528 12.68 -9.82 -21.41
CA CYS A 528 13.38 -8.95 -20.47
C CYS A 528 14.72 -8.48 -21.03
N PHE A 529 15.42 -7.58 -20.32
CA PHE A 529 16.67 -6.95 -20.80
C PHE A 529 16.52 -6.30 -22.19
N ARG A 530 15.31 -5.84 -22.52
CA ARG A 530 14.93 -5.29 -23.82
C ARG A 530 15.69 -4.00 -24.19
N HIS A 531 16.36 -3.39 -23.23
CA HIS A 531 17.27 -2.26 -23.44
C HIS A 531 18.61 -2.70 -24.05
N LEU A 532 18.94 -4.01 -24.01
CA LEU A 532 20.09 -4.60 -24.69
C LEU A 532 19.68 -5.15 -26.06
N SER A 533 18.65 -6.00 -26.11
CA SER A 533 18.03 -6.52 -27.33
C SER A 533 16.57 -6.89 -27.08
N SER A 534 15.72 -6.66 -28.10
CA SER A 534 14.29 -7.02 -28.05
C SER A 534 14.04 -8.52 -27.93
N ASP A 535 15.01 -9.35 -28.30
CA ASP A 535 14.88 -10.80 -28.51
C ASP A 535 15.30 -11.61 -27.27
N ILE A 536 15.85 -10.95 -26.24
CA ILE A 536 16.28 -11.65 -25.03
C ILE A 536 15.07 -12.17 -24.28
N ILE A 537 15.07 -13.48 -24.02
CA ILE A 537 14.01 -14.19 -23.29
C ILE A 537 14.62 -14.91 -22.09
N HIS A 538 14.05 -14.70 -20.94
CA HIS A 538 14.31 -15.50 -19.75
C HIS A 538 13.22 -16.57 -19.61
N GLU A 539 13.63 -17.82 -19.66
CA GLU A 539 12.79 -18.99 -19.34
C GLU A 539 13.20 -19.52 -17.96
N ARG A 540 12.22 -19.67 -17.07
CA ARG A 540 12.40 -20.32 -15.76
C ARG A 540 11.43 -21.49 -15.62
N ILE A 541 11.97 -22.66 -15.22
CA ILE A 541 11.20 -23.82 -14.84
C ILE A 541 11.35 -24.02 -13.33
N ILE A 542 10.23 -24.07 -12.62
CA ILE A 542 10.18 -24.30 -11.17
C ILE A 542 9.43 -25.59 -10.93
N ARG A 543 10.12 -26.59 -10.34
CA ARG A 543 9.53 -27.83 -9.89
C ARG A 543 9.57 -27.94 -8.38
N LYS A 544 8.41 -28.10 -7.75
CA LYS A 544 8.26 -28.33 -6.31
C LYS A 544 7.84 -29.77 -6.06
N THR A 545 8.68 -30.56 -5.38
CA THR A 545 8.37 -31.96 -5.04
C THR A 545 7.23 -32.01 -4.03
N LYS A 546 6.16 -32.76 -4.33
CA LYS A 546 4.99 -32.88 -3.45
C LYS A 546 5.37 -33.49 -2.09
N ASN A 547 4.79 -32.93 -1.03
CA ASN A 547 4.96 -33.35 0.35
C ASN A 547 6.41 -33.33 0.88
N LYS A 548 7.36 -32.74 0.14
CA LYS A 548 8.74 -32.54 0.56
C LYS A 548 9.15 -31.08 0.40
N PRO A 549 9.95 -30.48 1.27
CA PRO A 549 10.42 -29.11 1.14
C PRO A 549 11.62 -29.04 0.17
N GLU A 550 11.39 -29.40 -1.09
CA GLU A 550 12.39 -29.50 -2.15
C GLU A 550 11.90 -28.79 -3.41
N TRP A 551 12.78 -27.97 -3.98
CA TRP A 551 12.56 -27.23 -5.23
C TRP A 551 13.71 -27.46 -6.19
N GLN A 552 13.42 -27.57 -7.49
CA GLN A 552 14.38 -27.51 -8.56
C GLN A 552 14.04 -26.34 -9.47
N ILE A 553 15.02 -25.47 -9.70
CA ILE A 553 14.86 -24.27 -10.50
C ILE A 553 15.87 -24.32 -11.64
N GLU A 554 15.37 -24.20 -12.87
CA GLU A 554 16.16 -24.15 -14.08
C GLU A 554 15.91 -22.79 -14.76
N ASP A 555 16.96 -22.00 -14.95
CA ASP A 555 16.93 -20.73 -15.67
C ASP A 555 17.71 -20.84 -16.96
N ARG A 556 17.12 -20.32 -18.04
CA ARG A 556 17.74 -20.21 -19.35
C ARG A 556 17.51 -18.82 -19.91
N ILE A 557 18.59 -18.18 -20.43
CA ILE A 557 18.51 -16.89 -21.11
C ILE A 557 18.83 -17.08 -22.59
N GLU A 558 17.79 -16.99 -23.41
CA GLU A 558 17.90 -17.08 -24.87
C GLU A 558 18.34 -15.73 -25.43
N HIS A 559 19.20 -15.75 -26.47
CA HIS A 559 19.69 -14.57 -27.22
C HIS A 559 20.41 -13.51 -26.38
N LYS A 560 21.03 -13.90 -25.26
CA LYS A 560 21.90 -13.00 -24.51
C LYS A 560 23.15 -12.63 -25.27
N PRO A 561 23.82 -11.48 -25.04
CA PRO A 561 25.15 -11.22 -25.54
C PRO A 561 26.12 -12.34 -25.14
N GLU A 562 26.97 -12.81 -26.06
CA GLU A 562 27.87 -13.95 -25.81
C GLU A 562 28.75 -13.75 -24.57
N SER A 563 29.27 -12.53 -24.38
CA SER A 563 30.13 -12.18 -23.24
C SER A 563 29.40 -12.03 -21.92
N ALA A 564 28.04 -11.91 -21.90
CA ALA A 564 27.29 -11.67 -20.69
C ALA A 564 27.19 -12.94 -19.83
N CYS A 565 27.43 -12.78 -18.52
CA CYS A 565 27.29 -13.80 -17.50
C CYS A 565 25.86 -13.81 -16.96
N VAL A 566 25.25 -14.99 -16.82
CA VAL A 566 23.96 -15.16 -16.13
C VAL A 566 24.22 -15.33 -14.65
N ARG A 567 23.54 -14.52 -13.83
CA ARG A 567 23.61 -14.56 -12.37
C ARG A 567 22.23 -14.89 -11.81
N GLN A 568 22.05 -16.07 -11.21
CA GLN A 568 20.86 -16.47 -10.48
C GLN A 568 21.03 -16.08 -9.01
N ILE A 569 20.03 -15.42 -8.41
CA ILE A 569 20.13 -14.80 -7.08
C ILE A 569 19.07 -15.37 -6.14
N TRP A 570 19.47 -15.61 -4.88
CA TRP A 570 18.63 -16.09 -3.79
C TRP A 570 18.88 -15.30 -2.51
N HIS A 571 17.82 -14.92 -1.80
CA HIS A 571 17.88 -14.18 -0.53
C HIS A 571 17.23 -14.97 0.58
N THR A 572 17.90 -15.05 1.76
CA THR A 572 17.41 -15.82 2.91
C THR A 572 17.91 -15.25 4.23
N GLN A 573 17.09 -15.37 5.28
CA GLN A 573 17.50 -15.24 6.68
C GLN A 573 17.81 -16.60 7.31
N SER A 574 17.67 -17.68 6.56
CA SER A 574 17.69 -19.06 7.05
C SER A 574 18.73 -19.93 6.34
N LEU A 575 19.89 -19.36 5.97
CA LEU A 575 20.91 -20.05 5.18
C LEU A 575 21.30 -21.43 5.78
N LYS A 576 21.42 -21.51 7.11
CA LYS A 576 21.76 -22.76 7.81
C LYS A 576 20.71 -23.86 7.69
N MET A 577 19.50 -23.51 7.32
CA MET A 577 18.40 -24.46 7.09
C MET A 577 18.27 -24.90 5.63
N LEU A 578 19.09 -24.35 4.74
CA LEU A 578 18.99 -24.56 3.30
C LEU A 578 20.24 -25.23 2.74
N ASN A 579 20.01 -26.22 1.88
CA ASN A 579 21.05 -26.84 1.07
C ASN A 579 20.79 -26.47 -0.40
N PHE A 580 21.76 -25.75 -0.97
CA PHE A 580 21.75 -25.38 -2.39
C PHE A 580 22.74 -26.31 -3.14
N ILE A 581 22.24 -26.95 -4.18
CA ILE A 581 23.03 -27.86 -5.02
C ILE A 581 22.98 -27.33 -6.46
N SER A 582 24.13 -26.95 -7.01
CA SER A 582 24.28 -26.50 -8.39
C SER A 582 25.69 -26.89 -8.90
N TYR A 583 25.83 -27.04 -10.20
CA TYR A 583 27.14 -27.25 -10.86
C TYR A 583 27.88 -25.92 -11.12
N GLN A 584 27.17 -24.78 -11.05
CA GLN A 584 27.75 -23.45 -11.25
C GLN A 584 28.51 -22.97 -10.02
N SER A 585 29.46 -22.06 -10.25
CA SER A 585 30.18 -21.40 -9.16
C SER A 585 29.22 -20.59 -8.29
N ALA A 586 29.35 -20.76 -6.98
CA ALA A 586 28.51 -20.06 -6.00
C ALA A 586 29.31 -18.95 -5.30
N LYS A 587 28.63 -17.84 -5.01
CA LYS A 587 29.11 -16.80 -4.09
C LYS A 587 28.07 -16.58 -3.01
N VAL A 588 28.50 -16.57 -1.75
CA VAL A 588 27.66 -16.17 -0.61
C VAL A 588 28.16 -14.83 -0.10
N GLU A 589 27.26 -13.89 0.04
CA GLU A 589 27.55 -12.52 0.48
C GLU A 589 26.40 -11.97 1.33
N LYS A 590 26.64 -10.85 2.02
CA LYS A 590 25.61 -10.16 2.76
C LYS A 590 24.83 -9.22 1.82
N ALA A 591 23.53 -9.12 2.05
CA ALA A 591 22.63 -8.26 1.35
C ALA A 591 21.68 -7.53 2.31
N ALA A 592 21.01 -6.49 1.85
CA ALA A 592 20.05 -5.75 2.65
C ALA A 592 18.62 -6.22 2.38
N CYS A 593 17.80 -6.33 3.45
CA CYS A 593 16.37 -6.56 3.38
C CYS A 593 15.62 -5.50 4.19
N SER A 594 14.43 -5.13 3.75
CA SER A 594 13.57 -4.16 4.41
C SER A 594 12.17 -4.72 4.59
N PHE A 595 11.83 -5.11 5.80
CA PHE A 595 10.47 -5.52 6.17
C PHE A 595 9.58 -4.35 6.59
N PHE A 596 10.20 -3.23 6.97
CA PHE A 596 9.54 -2.01 7.40
C PHE A 596 10.17 -0.79 6.73
N TYR A 597 9.35 0.15 6.34
CA TYR A 597 9.81 1.39 5.71
C TYR A 597 10.88 2.10 6.54
N GLY A 598 11.97 2.46 5.91
CA GLY A 598 13.08 3.15 6.57
C GLY A 598 14.02 2.28 7.41
N GLN A 599 13.80 0.97 7.48
CA GLN A 599 14.65 0.03 8.22
C GLN A 599 15.29 -0.98 7.26
N LYS A 600 16.56 -1.28 7.49
CA LYS A 600 17.32 -2.32 6.78
C LYS A 600 17.85 -3.34 7.75
N GLU A 601 17.75 -4.61 7.39
CA GLU A 601 18.35 -5.74 8.08
C GLU A 601 19.33 -6.44 7.14
N GLU A 602 20.43 -6.97 7.72
CA GLU A 602 21.37 -7.78 6.96
C GLU A 602 20.86 -9.22 6.84
N ILE A 603 20.92 -9.75 5.64
CA ILE A 603 20.55 -11.13 5.30
C ILE A 603 21.63 -11.79 4.46
N ASP A 604 21.49 -13.09 4.20
CA ASP A 604 22.38 -13.82 3.30
C ASP A 604 21.85 -13.80 1.86
N GLN A 605 22.75 -13.56 0.91
CA GLN A 605 22.49 -13.69 -0.52
C GLN A 605 23.40 -14.79 -1.09
N ILE A 606 22.81 -15.70 -1.85
CA ILE A 606 23.52 -16.73 -2.58
C ILE A 606 23.35 -16.43 -4.08
N SER A 607 24.45 -16.37 -4.82
CA SER A 607 24.44 -16.16 -6.27
C SER A 607 25.18 -17.28 -6.96
N PHE A 608 24.59 -17.81 -8.05
CA PHE A 608 25.22 -18.77 -8.95
C PHE A 608 25.51 -18.08 -10.27
N TYR A 609 26.69 -18.36 -10.85
CA TYR A 609 27.20 -17.68 -12.03
C TYR A 609 27.51 -18.68 -13.16
N THR A 610 27.07 -18.37 -14.38
CA THR A 610 27.52 -19.10 -15.56
C THR A 610 28.88 -18.58 -16.02
N GLY A 611 29.61 -19.40 -16.81
CA GLY A 611 30.63 -18.86 -17.71
C GLY A 611 29.99 -18.13 -18.90
N SER A 612 30.80 -17.34 -19.64
CA SER A 612 30.31 -16.51 -20.75
C SER A 612 29.60 -17.29 -21.86
N TYR A 613 29.93 -18.55 -22.04
CA TYR A 613 29.40 -19.40 -23.13
C TYR A 613 28.19 -20.26 -22.72
N THR A 614 27.81 -20.24 -21.44
CA THR A 614 26.65 -20.97 -20.96
C THR A 614 25.51 -19.99 -20.66
N ASN A 615 24.30 -20.43 -20.96
CA ASN A 615 23.08 -19.64 -20.80
C ASN A 615 22.06 -20.26 -19.82
N GLU A 616 22.46 -21.33 -19.13
CA GLU A 616 21.60 -22.10 -18.24
C GLU A 616 22.20 -22.25 -16.83
N ILE A 617 21.36 -22.15 -15.83
CA ILE A 617 21.66 -22.45 -14.42
C ILE A 617 20.59 -23.39 -13.88
N CYS A 618 21.00 -24.52 -13.28
CA CYS A 618 20.11 -25.39 -12.55
C CYS A 618 20.51 -25.41 -11.06
N THR A 619 19.55 -25.15 -10.20
CA THR A 619 19.75 -25.17 -8.74
C THR A 619 18.67 -26.01 -8.08
N LYS A 620 19.06 -26.96 -7.23
CA LYS A 620 18.17 -27.65 -6.30
C LYS A 620 18.28 -27.01 -4.94
N ILE A 621 17.16 -26.80 -4.28
CA ILE A 621 17.06 -26.19 -2.95
C ILE A 621 16.27 -27.12 -2.05
N ASN A 622 16.87 -27.58 -0.96
CA ASN A 622 16.26 -28.46 0.00
C ASN A 622 16.33 -27.84 1.39
N VAL A 623 15.26 -27.99 2.18
CA VAL A 623 15.30 -27.65 3.61
C VAL A 623 15.97 -28.79 4.38
N ILE A 624 16.96 -28.45 5.19
CA ILE A 624 17.62 -29.35 6.15
C ILE A 624 16.75 -29.33 7.41
N GLU A 625 16.12 -30.48 7.74
CA GLU A 625 15.28 -30.62 8.94
C GLU A 625 16.11 -30.83 10.22
#